data_7ebf319ad5300fdbae61a425881044ec
#
_entry.id   7ebf319ad5300fdbae61a425881044ec
#
_cell.length_a   1.000
_cell.length_b   1.000
_cell.length_c   1.000
_cell.angle_alpha   90.00
_cell.angle_beta   90.00
_cell.angle_gamma   90.00
#
_symmetry.space_group_name_H-M   'P 1'
#
loop_
_entity.id
_entity.type
_entity.pdbx_description
1 polymer ?
#
loop_
_entity_poly.entity_id
_entity_poly.type
_entity_poly.pdbx_seq_one_letter_code
_entity_poly.pdbx_strand_id
1 'polypeptide(L)'
;MHTQGELDFAGTSALGVAWLLTKLRHHPITTMKSRGTDIAVSQDGELTWVRASLTIMPPWHHQQLKNVEEVERITLQETGSWQHRMVWAWMDEARGLAQARTFASDWDIPEAQGNGSGSMMLAASVNKSIEIIHGEGSVIFAKPAPNNCADIGGYVMELPDINI
;
A
#
# COMPACT_ATOMS: atom_id res chain seq x y z
N MET A 1 -25.52 -0.58 -10.62
CA MET A 1 -24.78 0.34 -9.75
C MET A 1 -24.27 -0.48 -8.57
N HIS A 2 -23.05 -1.00 -8.62
CA HIS A 2 -22.46 -1.62 -7.45
C HIS A 2 -21.94 -0.46 -6.59
N THR A 3 -22.61 -0.20 -5.48
CA THR A 3 -22.06 0.63 -4.41
C THR A 3 -20.81 -0.09 -3.92
N GLN A 4 -19.63 0.43 -4.28
CA GLN A 4 -18.39 -0.02 -3.67
C GLN A 4 -18.54 0.15 -2.15
N GLY A 5 -18.56 -0.97 -1.43
CA GLY A 5 -18.58 -0.93 0.03
C GLY A 5 -17.32 -0.20 0.51
N GLU A 6 -17.46 0.61 1.55
CA GLU A 6 -16.33 1.25 2.21
C GLU A 6 -15.33 0.19 2.68
N LEU A 7 -14.06 0.34 2.33
CA LEU A 7 -12.99 -0.56 2.77
C LEU A 7 -12.73 -0.41 4.27
N ASP A 8 -12.49 -1.51 4.97
CA ASP A 8 -12.12 -1.47 6.38
C ASP A 8 -10.75 -0.81 6.59
N PHE A 9 -9.86 -0.96 5.61
CA PHE A 9 -8.53 -0.34 5.62
C PHE A 9 -8.02 -0.05 4.22
N ALA A 10 -7.49 1.17 4.02
CA ALA A 10 -6.79 1.61 2.83
C ALA A 10 -5.41 2.17 3.23
N GLY A 11 -4.35 1.39 2.99
CA GLY A 11 -3.02 1.66 3.54
C GLY A 11 -2.42 2.98 3.11
N THR A 12 -2.46 3.32 1.83
CA THR A 12 -1.93 4.60 1.32
C THR A 12 -2.72 5.80 1.83
N SER A 13 -4.04 5.69 1.90
CA SER A 13 -4.90 6.74 2.50
C SER A 13 -4.61 6.90 3.99
N ALA A 14 -4.38 5.81 4.71
CA ALA A 14 -4.04 5.84 6.13
C ALA A 14 -2.72 6.58 6.40
N LEU A 15 -1.70 6.40 5.54
CA LEU A 15 -0.45 7.18 5.62
C LEU A 15 -0.69 8.67 5.43
N GLY A 16 -1.46 9.05 4.41
CA GLY A 16 -1.79 10.45 4.15
C GLY A 16 -2.55 11.10 5.32
N VAL A 17 -3.54 10.41 5.88
CA VAL A 17 -4.29 10.90 7.05
C VAL A 17 -3.40 11.01 8.29
N ALA A 18 -2.55 10.03 8.56
CA ALA A 18 -1.63 10.05 9.69
C ALA A 18 -0.64 11.23 9.61
N TRP A 19 -0.07 11.46 8.43
CA TRP A 19 0.80 12.59 8.16
C TRP A 19 0.07 13.93 8.34
N LEU A 20 -1.11 14.07 7.74
CA LEU A 20 -1.90 15.31 7.83
C LEU A 20 -2.30 15.64 9.27
N LEU A 21 -2.78 14.63 10.03
CA LEU A 21 -3.14 14.83 11.43
C LEU A 21 -1.94 15.25 12.28
N THR A 22 -0.77 14.66 12.05
CA THR A 22 0.47 15.07 12.71
C THR A 22 0.82 16.53 12.39
N LYS A 23 0.72 16.91 11.13
CA LYS A 23 0.98 18.29 10.66
C LYS A 23 0.00 19.29 11.29
N LEU A 24 -1.31 19.01 11.25
CA LEU A 24 -2.35 19.91 11.77
C LEU A 24 -2.29 20.08 13.29
N ARG A 25 -1.89 19.04 14.01
CA ARG A 25 -1.78 19.09 15.48
C ARG A 25 -0.47 19.66 15.96
N HIS A 26 0.50 19.88 15.09
CA HIS A 26 1.86 20.33 15.42
C HIS A 26 2.59 19.44 16.45
N HIS A 27 2.14 18.18 16.59
CA HIS A 27 2.80 17.17 17.42
C HIS A 27 2.55 15.76 16.84
N PRO A 28 3.44 14.79 17.03
CA PRO A 28 3.25 13.44 16.60
C PRO A 28 1.98 12.82 17.19
N ILE A 29 1.21 12.15 16.36
CA ILE A 29 0.13 11.26 16.79
C ILE A 29 0.67 9.82 16.88
N THR A 30 0.17 9.04 17.81
CA THR A 30 0.56 7.65 18.00
C THR A 30 -0.53 6.65 17.61
N THR A 31 -1.76 7.14 17.47
CA THR A 31 -2.92 6.30 17.16
C THR A 31 -3.96 7.09 16.38
N MET A 32 -4.61 6.44 15.45
CA MET A 32 -5.84 6.89 14.80
C MET A 32 -6.84 5.73 14.71
N LYS A 33 -8.07 6.00 14.31
CA LYS A 33 -9.10 4.96 14.13
C LYS A 33 -9.52 4.85 12.67
N SER A 34 -9.63 3.60 12.20
CA SER A 34 -10.28 3.26 10.94
C SER A 34 -11.46 2.33 11.26
N ARG A 35 -12.69 2.78 11.01
CA ARG A 35 -13.93 2.03 11.30
C ARG A 35 -13.96 1.39 12.71
N GLY A 36 -13.51 2.13 13.72
CA GLY A 36 -13.47 1.66 15.11
C GLY A 36 -12.24 0.82 15.47
N THR A 37 -11.42 0.43 14.51
CA THR A 37 -10.17 -0.30 14.77
C THR A 37 -9.02 0.69 15.00
N ASP A 38 -8.25 0.46 16.05
CA ASP A 38 -7.08 1.28 16.35
C ASP A 38 -5.94 0.97 15.39
N ILE A 39 -5.40 2.03 14.81
CA ILE A 39 -4.26 2.01 13.90
C ILE A 39 -3.11 2.75 14.58
N ALA A 40 -2.01 2.06 14.84
CA ALA A 40 -0.84 2.70 15.41
C ALA A 40 -0.11 3.55 14.35
N VAL A 41 0.37 4.71 14.77
CA VAL A 41 1.10 5.67 13.92
C VAL A 41 2.45 5.98 14.53
N SER A 42 3.47 6.09 13.71
CA SER A 42 4.80 6.55 14.12
C SER A 42 5.47 7.35 13.00
N GLN A 43 6.50 8.10 13.37
CA GLN A 43 7.33 8.87 12.46
C GLN A 43 8.77 8.38 12.61
N ASP A 44 9.48 8.30 11.48
CA ASP A 44 10.90 8.02 11.41
C ASP A 44 11.53 8.95 10.37
N GLY A 45 12.10 10.08 10.85
CA GLY A 45 12.51 11.17 9.99
C GLY A 45 11.34 11.73 9.19
N GLU A 46 11.41 11.70 7.87
CA GLU A 46 10.36 12.13 6.96
C GLU A 46 9.34 11.02 6.62
N LEU A 47 9.62 9.78 7.05
CA LEU A 47 8.72 8.66 6.83
C LEU A 47 7.59 8.65 7.85
N THR A 48 6.38 8.57 7.37
CA THR A 48 5.20 8.24 8.17
C THR A 48 4.96 6.74 8.11
N TRP A 49 4.76 6.13 9.27
CA TRP A 49 4.48 4.70 9.42
C TRP A 49 3.10 4.46 10.04
N VAL A 50 2.43 3.44 9.55
CA VAL A 50 1.14 2.99 10.06
C VAL A 50 1.18 1.49 10.26
N ARG A 51 0.74 1.01 11.43
CA ARG A 51 0.59 -0.41 11.75
C ARG A 51 -0.88 -0.78 11.83
N ALA A 52 -1.26 -1.84 11.13
CA ALA A 52 -2.62 -2.37 11.19
C ALA A 52 -2.63 -3.91 11.19
N SER A 53 -3.73 -4.46 11.69
CA SER A 53 -3.97 -5.92 11.65
C SER A 53 -4.20 -6.38 10.21
N LEU A 54 -3.62 -7.52 9.85
CA LEU A 54 -3.86 -8.16 8.56
C LEU A 54 -5.30 -8.65 8.39
N THR A 55 -6.07 -8.77 9.48
CA THR A 55 -7.47 -9.23 9.44
C THR A 55 -8.43 -8.22 8.81
N ILE A 56 -8.04 -6.94 8.75
CA ILE A 56 -8.86 -5.87 8.15
C ILE A 56 -8.42 -5.50 6.74
N MET A 57 -7.44 -6.22 6.18
CA MET A 57 -6.95 -5.95 4.82
C MET A 57 -7.95 -6.42 3.77
N PRO A 58 -8.13 -5.67 2.67
CA PRO A 58 -8.83 -6.16 1.50
C PRO A 58 -8.18 -7.44 0.96
N PRO A 59 -8.94 -8.34 0.32
CA PRO A 59 -8.48 -9.64 -0.12
C PRO A 59 -7.63 -9.57 -1.40
N TRP A 60 -6.45 -9.00 -1.34
CA TRP A 60 -5.54 -8.90 -2.47
C TRP A 60 -5.00 -10.25 -2.91
N HIS A 61 -5.04 -10.54 -4.22
CA HIS A 61 -4.37 -11.66 -4.83
C HIS A 61 -2.96 -11.27 -5.26
N HIS A 62 -1.95 -11.86 -4.64
CA HIS A 62 -0.56 -11.64 -5.01
C HIS A 62 -0.11 -12.68 -6.04
N GLN A 63 0.53 -12.22 -7.10
CA GLN A 63 1.14 -13.08 -8.10
C GLN A 63 2.59 -12.65 -8.32
N GLN A 64 3.52 -13.48 -7.88
CA GLN A 64 4.93 -13.30 -8.20
C GLN A 64 5.22 -13.70 -9.63
N LEU A 65 5.88 -12.83 -10.36
CA LEU A 65 6.40 -13.07 -11.70
C LEU A 65 7.91 -13.34 -11.65
N LYS A 66 8.45 -13.83 -12.73
CA LYS A 66 9.85 -14.26 -12.81
C LYS A 66 10.84 -13.09 -12.71
N ASN A 67 10.49 -11.96 -13.30
CA ASN A 67 11.32 -10.77 -13.37
C ASN A 67 10.49 -9.50 -13.57
N VAL A 68 11.15 -8.36 -13.47
CA VAL A 68 10.54 -7.03 -13.62
C VAL A 68 9.96 -6.81 -15.01
N GLU A 69 10.62 -7.32 -16.04
CA GLU A 69 10.17 -7.17 -17.43
C GLU A 69 8.81 -7.85 -17.65
N GLU A 70 8.54 -8.94 -16.96
CA GLU A 70 7.20 -9.56 -17.01
C GLU A 70 6.14 -8.70 -16.32
N VAL A 71 6.47 -8.03 -15.21
CA VAL A 71 5.58 -7.07 -14.54
C VAL A 71 5.26 -5.90 -15.46
N GLU A 72 6.26 -5.34 -16.13
CA GLU A 72 6.11 -4.17 -17.01
C GLU A 72 5.32 -4.46 -18.27
N ARG A 73 5.42 -5.67 -18.81
CA ARG A 73 4.73 -6.07 -20.07
C ARG A 73 3.24 -6.25 -19.93
N ILE A 74 2.69 -6.34 -18.72
CA ILE A 74 1.24 -6.52 -18.52
C ILE A 74 0.50 -5.32 -19.08
N THR A 75 -0.47 -5.59 -19.94
CA THR A 75 -1.31 -4.58 -20.57
C THR A 75 -2.65 -4.42 -19.84
N LEU A 76 -3.24 -3.23 -19.90
CA LEU A 76 -4.55 -2.98 -19.31
C LEU A 76 -5.65 -3.83 -19.97
N GLN A 77 -5.46 -4.29 -21.21
CA GLN A 77 -6.39 -5.18 -21.88
C GLN A 77 -6.43 -6.57 -21.21
N GLU A 78 -5.27 -7.10 -20.77
CA GLU A 78 -5.18 -8.38 -20.06
C GLU A 78 -5.80 -8.29 -18.67
N THR A 79 -5.71 -7.14 -18.01
CA THR A 79 -6.16 -6.93 -16.64
C THR A 79 -7.64 -6.58 -16.52
N GLY A 80 -8.34 -6.36 -17.61
CA GLY A 80 -9.74 -5.93 -17.61
C GLY A 80 -10.72 -6.86 -16.90
N SER A 81 -10.36 -8.15 -16.75
CA SER A 81 -11.14 -9.16 -15.99
C SER A 81 -10.52 -9.49 -14.62
N TRP A 82 -9.43 -8.85 -14.23
CA TRP A 82 -8.77 -9.18 -12.99
C TRP A 82 -9.47 -8.54 -11.79
N GLN A 83 -9.65 -9.34 -10.74
CA GLN A 83 -10.14 -8.89 -9.46
C GLN A 83 -8.93 -8.57 -8.56
N HIS A 84 -8.93 -7.37 -7.97
CA HIS A 84 -7.99 -6.86 -6.97
C HIS A 84 -6.68 -7.67 -6.85
N ARG A 85 -5.88 -7.66 -7.92
CA ARG A 85 -4.64 -8.41 -8.08
C ARG A 85 -3.41 -7.49 -8.03
N MET A 86 -2.41 -7.91 -7.27
CA MET A 86 -1.09 -7.31 -7.24
C MET A 86 -0.09 -8.28 -7.85
N VAL A 87 0.49 -7.91 -8.98
CA VAL A 87 1.60 -8.65 -9.61
C VAL A 87 2.91 -8.01 -9.21
N TRP A 88 3.92 -8.81 -8.98
CA TRP A 88 5.19 -8.32 -8.48
C TRP A 88 6.36 -9.23 -8.84
N ALA A 89 7.57 -8.66 -8.84
CA ALA A 89 8.83 -9.40 -8.98
C ALA A 89 9.93 -8.76 -8.14
N TRP A 90 10.90 -9.56 -7.74
CA TRP A 90 12.10 -9.03 -7.12
C TRP A 90 12.95 -8.26 -8.13
N MET A 91 13.38 -7.07 -7.76
CA MET A 91 14.48 -6.34 -8.38
C MET A 91 15.81 -6.76 -7.73
N ASP A 92 15.80 -6.88 -6.40
CA ASP A 92 16.90 -7.35 -5.57
C ASP A 92 16.32 -8.02 -4.31
N GLU A 93 16.21 -9.35 -4.34
CA GLU A 93 15.63 -10.10 -3.22
C GLU A 93 16.47 -9.99 -1.94
N ALA A 94 17.79 -9.96 -2.06
CA ALA A 94 18.67 -9.86 -0.88
C ALA A 94 18.42 -8.56 -0.12
N ARG A 95 18.20 -7.47 -0.84
CA ARG A 95 17.88 -6.15 -0.27
C ARG A 95 16.40 -5.96 0.07
N GLY A 96 15.53 -6.85 -0.36
CA GLY A 96 14.09 -6.70 -0.19
C GLY A 96 13.48 -5.65 -1.13
N LEU A 97 14.08 -5.42 -2.29
CA LEU A 97 13.59 -4.47 -3.28
C LEU A 97 12.75 -5.20 -4.33
N ALA A 98 11.51 -4.76 -4.52
CA ALA A 98 10.56 -5.33 -5.47
C ALA A 98 9.93 -4.26 -6.35
N GLN A 99 9.44 -4.67 -7.51
CA GLN A 99 8.54 -3.88 -8.34
C GLN A 99 7.19 -4.56 -8.39
N ALA A 100 6.11 -3.76 -8.35
CA ALA A 100 4.75 -4.24 -8.40
C ALA A 100 3.84 -3.34 -9.23
N ARG A 101 2.77 -3.95 -9.75
CA ARG A 101 1.63 -3.25 -10.33
C ARG A 101 0.35 -3.84 -9.76
N THR A 102 -0.64 -3.00 -9.53
CA THR A 102 -1.90 -3.40 -8.89
C THR A 102 -3.08 -3.04 -9.75
N PHE A 103 -3.96 -4.00 -9.95
CA PHE A 103 -5.14 -3.90 -10.81
C PHE A 103 -6.37 -4.34 -10.00
N ALA A 104 -7.42 -3.54 -10.05
CA ALA A 104 -8.69 -3.80 -9.39
C ALA A 104 -9.85 -3.33 -10.29
N SER A 105 -9.96 -3.94 -11.46
CA SER A 105 -10.98 -3.58 -12.45
C SER A 105 -12.41 -3.82 -11.93
N ASP A 106 -12.57 -4.74 -10.99
CA ASP A 106 -13.81 -4.97 -10.26
C ASP A 106 -14.18 -3.82 -9.29
N TRP A 107 -13.26 -2.92 -9.00
CA TRP A 107 -13.44 -1.70 -8.21
C TRP A 107 -13.35 -0.42 -9.06
N ASP A 108 -13.47 -0.52 -10.38
CA ASP A 108 -13.29 0.57 -11.34
C ASP A 108 -11.90 1.24 -11.24
N ILE A 109 -10.89 0.47 -10.84
CA ILE A 109 -9.49 0.91 -10.77
C ILE A 109 -8.70 0.10 -11.81
N PRO A 110 -8.49 0.62 -13.03
CA PRO A 110 -7.72 -0.09 -14.06
C PRO A 110 -6.31 -0.40 -13.60
N GLU A 111 -5.62 0.57 -12.98
CA GLU A 111 -4.33 0.40 -12.32
C GLU A 111 -4.20 1.39 -11.16
N ALA A 112 -3.77 0.91 -10.01
CA ALA A 112 -3.53 1.75 -8.84
C ALA A 112 -2.07 2.25 -8.81
N GLN A 113 -1.87 3.53 -8.51
CA GLN A 113 -0.54 4.15 -8.38
C GLN A 113 0.25 3.62 -7.17
N GLY A 114 -0.41 2.98 -6.24
CA GLY A 114 0.18 2.33 -5.08
C GLY A 114 -0.83 1.48 -4.33
N ASN A 115 -0.35 0.45 -3.64
CA ASN A 115 -1.19 -0.47 -2.89
C ASN A 115 -0.61 -0.74 -1.50
N GLY A 116 -0.99 0.08 -0.55
CA GLY A 116 -0.47 -0.04 0.82
C GLY A 116 -0.87 -1.33 1.52
N SER A 117 -2.15 -1.70 1.52
CA SER A 117 -2.63 -2.93 2.15
C SER A 117 -2.07 -4.19 1.47
N GLY A 118 -2.00 -4.20 0.13
CA GLY A 118 -1.36 -5.29 -0.61
C GLY A 118 0.13 -5.42 -0.28
N SER A 119 0.84 -4.30 -0.13
CA SER A 119 2.26 -4.30 0.27
C SER A 119 2.47 -4.84 1.69
N MET A 120 1.59 -4.50 2.64
CA MET A 120 1.61 -5.05 4.00
C MET A 120 1.41 -6.56 4.01
N MET A 121 0.42 -7.06 3.26
CA MET A 121 0.17 -8.50 3.12
C MET A 121 1.34 -9.22 2.45
N LEU A 122 1.95 -8.62 1.43
CA LEU A 122 3.12 -9.18 0.76
C LEU A 122 4.31 -9.27 1.73
N ALA A 123 4.65 -8.20 2.44
CA ALA A 123 5.73 -8.20 3.43
C ALA A 123 5.55 -9.29 4.49
N ALA A 124 4.32 -9.47 4.98
CA ALA A 124 3.99 -10.52 5.92
C ALA A 124 4.14 -11.93 5.31
N SER A 125 3.71 -12.13 4.07
CA SER A 125 3.78 -13.44 3.40
C SER A 125 5.22 -13.88 3.11
N VAL A 126 6.09 -12.95 2.71
CA VAL A 126 7.53 -13.23 2.48
C VAL A 126 8.36 -13.12 3.76
N ASN A 127 7.72 -12.73 4.87
CA ASN A 127 8.34 -12.50 6.18
C ASN A 127 9.61 -11.64 6.12
N LYS A 128 9.54 -10.51 5.41
CA LYS A 128 10.68 -9.63 5.12
C LYS A 128 10.27 -8.18 5.07
N SER A 129 11.16 -7.28 5.52
CA SER A 129 11.03 -5.85 5.21
C SER A 129 11.29 -5.63 3.73
N ILE A 130 10.40 -4.93 3.06
CA ILE A 130 10.44 -4.72 1.62
C ILE A 130 10.24 -3.25 1.27
N GLU A 131 10.91 -2.84 0.22
CA GLU A 131 10.69 -1.60 -0.50
C GLU A 131 10.08 -1.95 -1.85
N ILE A 132 8.93 -1.39 -2.16
CA ILE A 132 8.18 -1.72 -3.37
C ILE A 132 8.01 -0.47 -4.21
N ILE A 133 8.47 -0.54 -5.45
CA ILE A 133 8.22 0.47 -6.46
C ILE A 133 6.93 0.08 -7.19
N HIS A 134 5.93 0.94 -7.13
CA HIS A 134 4.63 0.74 -7.79
C HIS A 134 4.49 1.58 -9.03
N GLY A 135 3.86 1.03 -10.07
CA GLY A 135 3.37 1.75 -11.24
C GLY A 135 4.38 2.76 -11.79
N GLU A 136 4.05 4.03 -11.77
CA GLU A 136 4.86 5.13 -12.28
C GLU A 136 5.96 5.62 -11.32
N GLY A 137 6.30 4.84 -10.30
CA GLY A 137 7.42 5.13 -9.41
C GLY A 137 7.04 5.51 -7.96
N SER A 138 5.81 5.28 -7.53
CA SER A 138 5.44 5.40 -6.11
C SER A 138 6.19 4.38 -5.27
N VAL A 139 6.87 4.81 -4.21
CA VAL A 139 7.65 3.93 -3.33
C VAL A 139 6.89 3.71 -2.03
N ILE A 140 6.70 2.44 -1.68
CA ILE A 140 6.06 2.00 -0.44
C ILE A 140 7.02 1.09 0.31
N PHE A 141 7.21 1.35 1.59
CA PHE A 141 7.93 0.48 2.52
C PHE A 141 6.92 -0.36 3.29
N ALA A 142 7.18 -1.64 3.44
CA ALA A 142 6.35 -2.51 4.25
C ALA A 142 7.20 -3.51 5.03
N LYS A 143 6.76 -3.90 6.22
CA LYS A 143 7.42 -4.91 7.04
C LYS A 143 6.43 -5.67 7.89
N PRO A 144 6.69 -6.98 8.16
CA PRO A 144 5.87 -7.75 9.08
C PRO A 144 5.99 -7.16 10.49
N ALA A 145 4.93 -7.31 11.27
CA ALA A 145 4.88 -6.89 12.66
C ALA A 145 4.25 -7.99 13.53
N PRO A 146 4.49 -8.00 14.85
CA PRO A 146 3.90 -8.98 15.77
C PRO A 146 2.37 -8.97 15.74
N ASN A 147 1.77 -10.05 16.27
CA ASN A 147 0.32 -10.18 16.47
C ASN A 147 -0.51 -10.07 15.20
N ASN A 148 -0.08 -10.73 14.13
CA ASN A 148 -0.76 -10.72 12.83
C ASN A 148 -0.98 -9.30 12.28
N CYS A 149 0.01 -8.43 12.47
CA CYS A 149 0.04 -7.06 11.95
C CYS A 149 1.14 -6.91 10.90
N ALA A 150 1.08 -5.81 10.17
CA ALA A 150 2.17 -5.33 9.34
C ALA A 150 2.24 -3.81 9.41
N ASP A 151 3.41 -3.27 9.08
CA ASP A 151 3.65 -1.84 8.98
C ASP A 151 3.73 -1.44 7.51
N ILE A 152 3.17 -0.28 7.19
CA ILE A 152 3.40 0.41 5.94
C ILE A 152 4.04 1.76 6.24
N GLY A 153 5.03 2.15 5.43
CA GLY A 153 5.71 3.41 5.49
C GLY A 153 5.76 4.09 4.13
N GLY A 154 5.80 5.42 4.16
CA GLY A 154 5.93 6.20 2.93
C GLY A 154 6.26 7.66 3.22
N TYR A 155 6.81 8.29 2.19
CA TYR A 155 6.95 9.75 2.14
C TYR A 155 5.63 10.35 1.72
N VAL A 156 5.13 11.28 2.49
CA VAL A 156 3.90 12.03 2.17
C VAL A 156 4.27 13.49 1.95
N MET A 157 3.83 14.05 0.84
CA MET A 157 4.05 15.45 0.52
C MET A 157 2.74 16.15 0.18
N GLU A 158 2.68 17.43 0.45
CA GLU A 158 1.61 18.29 0.00
C GLU A 158 1.82 18.66 -1.46
N LEU A 159 0.81 18.45 -2.27
CA LEU A 159 0.86 18.95 -3.64
C LEU A 159 0.55 20.47 -3.62
N PRO A 160 1.18 21.26 -4.49
CA PRO A 160 0.82 22.67 -4.64
C PRO A 160 -0.66 22.81 -5.00
N ASP A 161 -1.30 23.88 -4.49
CA ASP A 161 -2.71 24.17 -4.76
C ASP A 161 -2.98 24.11 -6.28
N ILE A 162 -3.83 23.18 -6.67
CA ILE A 162 -4.33 23.14 -8.03
C ILE A 162 -5.45 24.19 -8.06
N ASN A 163 -5.19 25.34 -8.66
CA ASN A 163 -6.25 26.30 -8.97
C ASN A 163 -7.23 25.63 -9.95
N ILE A 164 -8.39 25.25 -9.45
CA ILE A 164 -9.50 24.70 -10.22
C ILE A 164 -10.33 25.89 -10.75
#